data_bec478771afbd7af38f4be24fc6df40e
#
_entry.id   bec478771afbd7af38f4be24fc6df40e
#
_cell.length_a   1.000
_cell.length_b   1.000
_cell.length_c   1.000
_cell.angle_alpha   90.00
_cell.angle_beta   90.00
_cell.angle_gamma   90.00
#
_symmetry.space_group_name_H-M   'P 1'
#
loop_
_entity.id
_entity.type
_entity.pdbx_description
1 polymer ?
#
loop_
_entity_poly.entity_id
_entity_poly.type
_entity_poly.pdbx_seq_one_letter_code
_entity_poly.pdbx_strand_id
1 'polypeptide(L)'
;MKTSFSTLACPTNSFTDITVMAKDLGFDGIELRGVGLDEAQNEPVFDICEGRSYAFSPENFDASLKRLKSLGLSISCLSSGCHLKDVSRHDDVVAEVRAYIDFARRTDCSYVRLLGDISPEPTENDVDDGYLTSLLCELAPYAAENGVTLLIETNGVFCDTARLKALLDNVAYDSIGALWDIHHPFRFKGESPETTVQNLGMYIKYVHIKDSVPTEGGFSYCLMGEGDIPIDDAMLALRSINYEGYITYEWVKRWAPALEDAGVVLPQFMNYIAQHLGGTSSGTRLYDNAAGTGKYVWEKYSLIDMTFPQVLDRMCEEFPNQYAFRYSTCDYDRTYPQFRDDVDQFARTLISLGVKRGDHVAIWATNVPQWYITFWATVKIGAVLVTVNTAYKIYEAEYLLRQSDTHTLVMTEGYKDTSYTDIISRLCPELADTPKDKALYSKRLPFLRHVITVGCEQKGCLTWEESLALAENTPIWEVYRRAALINKNDVCNMQYTSGTTGFPKGRQISRYTIL
;
A
#
# COMPACT_ATOMS: atom_id res chain seq x y z
N MET A 1 -9.19 -17.07 -6.86
CA MET A 1 -9.77 -15.93 -6.12
C MET A 1 -9.04 -14.65 -6.51
N LYS A 2 -9.74 -13.53 -6.62
CA LYS A 2 -9.22 -12.20 -6.94
C LYS A 2 -9.15 -11.35 -5.68
N THR A 3 -8.30 -10.31 -5.67
CA THR A 3 -8.15 -9.41 -4.52
C THR A 3 -8.74 -8.04 -4.81
N SER A 4 -9.36 -7.45 -3.81
CA SER A 4 -9.94 -6.10 -3.88
C SER A 4 -9.88 -5.44 -2.49
N PHE A 5 -10.13 -4.15 -2.43
CA PHE A 5 -10.34 -3.44 -1.17
C PHE A 5 -11.47 -2.42 -1.31
N SER A 6 -12.15 -2.15 -0.20
CA SER A 6 -13.19 -1.14 -0.13
C SER A 6 -12.60 0.27 0.03
N THR A 7 -13.17 1.24 -0.67
CA THR A 7 -12.78 2.66 -0.56
C THR A 7 -13.04 3.26 0.83
N LEU A 8 -13.69 2.53 1.73
CA LEU A 8 -13.76 2.86 3.16
C LEU A 8 -12.37 3.00 3.81
N ALA A 9 -11.38 2.28 3.29
CA ALA A 9 -9.99 2.36 3.74
C ALA A 9 -9.32 3.71 3.41
N CYS A 10 -9.86 4.46 2.43
CA CYS A 10 -9.20 5.60 1.79
C CYS A 10 -10.02 6.91 1.88
N PRO A 11 -10.49 7.35 3.07
CA PRO A 11 -11.46 8.45 3.18
C PRO A 11 -10.94 9.81 2.72
N THR A 12 -9.62 9.98 2.60
CA THR A 12 -8.97 11.27 2.25
C THR A 12 -8.15 11.21 0.96
N ASN A 13 -8.07 10.05 0.31
CA ASN A 13 -7.29 9.87 -0.91
C ASN A 13 -8.08 10.28 -2.15
N SER A 14 -7.41 10.85 -3.14
CA SER A 14 -8.00 11.07 -4.45
C SER A 14 -8.22 9.74 -5.19
N PHE A 15 -9.09 9.73 -6.20
CA PHE A 15 -9.28 8.55 -7.03
C PHE A 15 -7.99 8.15 -7.76
N THR A 16 -7.20 9.14 -8.17
CA THR A 16 -5.87 8.92 -8.72
C THR A 16 -4.98 8.17 -7.74
N ASP A 17 -4.88 8.59 -6.48
CA ASP A 17 -4.06 7.91 -5.47
C ASP A 17 -4.56 6.49 -5.19
N ILE A 18 -5.88 6.30 -5.06
CA ILE A 18 -6.50 5.00 -4.83
C ILE A 18 -6.16 4.01 -5.96
N THR A 19 -6.30 4.45 -7.22
CA THR A 19 -6.05 3.57 -8.37
C THR A 19 -4.58 3.27 -8.59
N VAL A 20 -3.68 4.22 -8.31
CA VAL A 20 -2.22 3.97 -8.32
C VAL A 20 -1.86 2.95 -7.24
N MET A 21 -2.32 3.17 -6.01
CA MET A 21 -2.07 2.26 -4.90
C MET A 21 -2.61 0.85 -5.17
N ALA A 22 -3.84 0.74 -5.72
CA ALA A 22 -4.41 -0.55 -6.11
C ALA A 22 -3.54 -1.27 -7.15
N LYS A 23 -3.07 -0.54 -8.18
CA LYS A 23 -2.20 -1.09 -9.22
C LYS A 23 -0.84 -1.50 -8.68
N ASP A 24 -0.20 -0.64 -7.91
CA ASP A 24 1.16 -0.87 -7.40
C ASP A 24 1.20 -2.04 -6.41
N LEU A 25 0.16 -2.23 -5.62
CA LEU A 25 0.02 -3.35 -4.70
C LEU A 25 -0.48 -4.64 -5.36
N GLY A 26 -0.91 -4.60 -6.63
CA GLY A 26 -1.34 -5.78 -7.38
C GLY A 26 -2.76 -6.25 -7.07
N PHE A 27 -3.64 -5.35 -6.65
CA PHE A 27 -5.07 -5.67 -6.56
C PHE A 27 -5.70 -5.87 -7.95
N ASP A 28 -6.70 -6.75 -8.02
CA ASP A 28 -7.48 -6.99 -9.25
C ASP A 28 -8.65 -6.00 -9.39
N GLY A 29 -9.11 -5.41 -8.27
CA GLY A 29 -10.26 -4.52 -8.28
C GLY A 29 -10.34 -3.58 -7.09
N ILE A 30 -11.33 -2.68 -7.15
CA ILE A 30 -11.66 -1.71 -6.11
C ILE A 30 -13.17 -1.78 -5.87
N GLU A 31 -13.58 -1.88 -4.62
CA GLU A 31 -14.97 -1.75 -4.23
C GLU A 31 -15.30 -0.29 -3.94
N LEU A 32 -16.32 0.23 -4.62
CA LEU A 32 -16.76 1.60 -4.44
C LEU A 32 -17.85 1.70 -3.38
N ARG A 33 -17.58 2.45 -2.30
CA ARG A 33 -18.57 2.71 -1.25
C ARG A 33 -19.44 3.92 -1.62
N GLY A 34 -20.71 3.67 -1.85
CA GLY A 34 -21.72 4.70 -2.09
C GLY A 34 -22.18 5.35 -0.79
N VAL A 35 -22.53 6.61 -0.89
CA VAL A 35 -23.02 7.45 0.24
C VAL A 35 -24.45 7.94 0.05
N GLY A 36 -25.12 7.52 -1.01
CA GLY A 36 -26.49 7.86 -1.35
C GLY A 36 -26.67 8.12 -2.85
N LEU A 37 -27.77 8.81 -3.21
CA LEU A 37 -28.03 9.27 -4.56
C LEU A 37 -27.89 10.80 -4.66
N ASP A 38 -27.46 11.28 -5.82
CA ASP A 38 -27.64 12.66 -6.23
C ASP A 38 -29.11 12.89 -6.59
N GLU A 39 -29.81 13.74 -5.83
CA GLU A 39 -31.24 14.00 -6.02
C GLU A 39 -31.57 14.60 -7.39
N ALA A 40 -30.65 15.36 -7.99
CA ALA A 40 -30.88 16.01 -9.29
C ALA A 40 -30.71 15.06 -10.47
N GLN A 41 -29.87 14.05 -10.33
CA GLN A 41 -29.49 13.13 -11.41
C GLN A 41 -29.98 11.70 -11.19
N ASN A 42 -30.44 11.38 -9.98
CA ASN A 42 -30.81 10.04 -9.54
C ASN A 42 -29.69 9.01 -9.80
N GLU A 43 -28.44 9.42 -9.57
CA GLU A 43 -27.26 8.56 -9.74
C GLU A 43 -26.56 8.32 -8.39
N PRO A 44 -25.94 7.13 -8.19
CA PRO A 44 -25.14 6.84 -7.00
C PRO A 44 -23.98 7.81 -6.82
N VAL A 45 -23.81 8.31 -5.61
CA VAL A 45 -22.68 9.15 -5.22
C VAL A 45 -21.66 8.31 -4.47
N PHE A 46 -20.42 8.37 -4.95
CA PHE A 46 -19.26 7.76 -4.29
C PHE A 46 -18.37 8.89 -3.78
N ASP A 47 -18.17 8.93 -2.47
CA ASP A 47 -17.38 9.99 -1.82
C ASP A 47 -15.87 9.78 -2.03
N ILE A 48 -15.47 9.85 -3.28
CA ILE A 48 -14.09 9.78 -3.76
C ILE A 48 -13.88 10.95 -4.71
N CYS A 49 -13.04 11.89 -4.29
CA CYS A 49 -12.78 13.09 -5.09
C CYS A 49 -11.70 12.86 -6.15
N GLU A 50 -11.86 13.55 -7.28
CA GLU A 50 -10.81 13.78 -8.26
C GLU A 50 -10.77 15.29 -8.54
N GLY A 51 -9.77 15.97 -8.04
CA GLY A 51 -9.70 17.43 -8.08
C GLY A 51 -10.79 18.09 -7.21
N ARG A 52 -11.75 18.79 -7.85
CA ARG A 52 -12.82 19.54 -7.18
C ARG A 52 -14.19 18.85 -7.22
N SER A 53 -14.29 17.74 -7.92
CA SER A 53 -15.53 16.99 -8.12
C SER A 53 -15.37 15.54 -7.67
N TYR A 54 -16.46 14.78 -7.60
CA TYR A 54 -16.39 13.33 -7.38
C TYR A 54 -15.86 12.61 -8.62
N ALA A 55 -15.13 11.52 -8.39
CA ALA A 55 -14.50 10.74 -9.45
C ALA A 55 -15.48 10.17 -10.48
N PHE A 56 -16.72 9.89 -10.05
CA PHE A 56 -17.78 9.38 -10.90
C PHE A 56 -18.91 10.38 -11.14
N SER A 57 -18.67 11.67 -10.92
CA SER A 57 -19.58 12.72 -11.41
C SER A 57 -19.67 12.67 -12.94
N PRO A 58 -20.75 13.19 -13.56
CA PRO A 58 -20.88 13.22 -15.02
C PRO A 58 -19.67 13.80 -15.76
N GLU A 59 -18.98 14.76 -15.14
CA GLU A 59 -17.79 15.40 -15.70
C GLU A 59 -16.57 14.46 -15.76
N ASN A 60 -16.43 13.58 -14.77
CA ASN A 60 -15.25 12.73 -14.57
C ASN A 60 -15.49 11.26 -14.96
N PHE A 61 -16.73 10.85 -15.18
CA PHE A 61 -17.14 9.46 -15.35
C PHE A 61 -16.30 8.70 -16.39
N ASP A 62 -16.24 9.23 -17.62
CA ASP A 62 -15.51 8.59 -18.70
C ASP A 62 -13.99 8.54 -18.45
N ALA A 63 -13.45 9.60 -17.84
CA ALA A 63 -12.03 9.66 -17.48
C ALA A 63 -11.69 8.62 -16.40
N SER A 64 -12.55 8.47 -15.41
CA SER A 64 -12.39 7.48 -14.33
C SER A 64 -12.45 6.05 -14.85
N LEU A 65 -13.42 5.73 -15.73
CA LEU A 65 -13.48 4.41 -16.35
C LEU A 65 -12.27 4.12 -17.25
N LYS A 66 -11.87 5.11 -18.07
CA LYS A 66 -10.67 4.97 -18.91
C LYS A 66 -9.42 4.72 -18.05
N ARG A 67 -9.32 5.38 -16.91
CA ARG A 67 -8.21 5.20 -15.97
C ARG A 67 -8.19 3.77 -15.42
N LEU A 68 -9.30 3.26 -14.87
CA LEU A 68 -9.40 1.88 -14.38
C LEU A 68 -8.99 0.88 -15.46
N LYS A 69 -9.54 1.03 -16.67
CA LYS A 69 -9.23 0.15 -17.79
C LYS A 69 -7.74 0.20 -18.17
N SER A 70 -7.14 1.39 -18.20
CA SER A 70 -5.70 1.55 -18.52
C SER A 70 -4.78 0.89 -17.50
N LEU A 71 -5.22 0.79 -16.24
CA LEU A 71 -4.48 0.15 -15.16
C LEU A 71 -4.81 -1.33 -15.01
N GLY A 72 -5.78 -1.87 -15.77
CA GLY A 72 -6.26 -3.25 -15.66
C GLY A 72 -7.01 -3.51 -14.35
N LEU A 73 -7.64 -2.49 -13.76
CA LEU A 73 -8.43 -2.58 -12.54
C LEU A 73 -9.92 -2.66 -12.88
N SER A 74 -10.66 -3.47 -12.11
CA SER A 74 -12.11 -3.57 -12.20
C SER A 74 -12.78 -2.89 -11.00
N ILE A 75 -14.02 -2.44 -11.17
CA ILE A 75 -14.89 -2.19 -10.03
C ILE A 75 -15.42 -3.54 -9.57
N SER A 76 -14.99 -3.99 -8.40
CA SER A 76 -15.30 -5.33 -7.90
C SER A 76 -16.72 -5.46 -7.36
N CYS A 77 -17.23 -4.40 -6.72
CA CYS A 77 -18.60 -4.30 -6.21
C CYS A 77 -18.96 -2.82 -5.99
N LEU A 78 -20.24 -2.51 -6.09
CA LEU A 78 -20.81 -1.26 -5.61
C LEU A 78 -21.45 -1.50 -4.25
N SER A 79 -20.83 -1.04 -3.18
CA SER A 79 -21.36 -1.16 -1.83
C SER A 79 -22.31 -0.01 -1.52
N SER A 80 -23.61 -0.20 -1.72
CA SER A 80 -24.62 0.81 -1.41
C SER A 80 -24.80 1.02 0.08
N GLY A 81 -25.36 2.17 0.48
CA GLY A 81 -25.88 2.42 1.83
C GLY A 81 -27.32 1.99 2.01
N CYS A 82 -27.90 1.35 1.01
CA CYS A 82 -29.33 1.04 0.98
C CYS A 82 -29.70 -0.04 2.00
N HIS A 83 -30.64 0.30 2.88
CA HIS A 83 -31.20 -0.61 3.89
C HIS A 83 -32.56 -1.06 3.46
N LEU A 84 -32.78 -2.38 3.37
CA LEU A 84 -33.99 -2.97 2.82
C LEU A 84 -35.14 -3.08 3.82
N LYS A 85 -34.87 -2.98 5.13
CA LYS A 85 -35.85 -3.33 6.17
C LYS A 85 -36.99 -2.33 6.36
N ASP A 86 -36.88 -1.11 5.87
CA ASP A 86 -37.89 -0.06 6.11
C ASP A 86 -39.02 -0.12 5.08
N VAL A 87 -40.12 -0.73 5.49
CA VAL A 87 -41.33 -0.87 4.64
C VAL A 87 -41.87 0.49 4.20
N SER A 88 -41.74 1.54 5.02
CA SER A 88 -42.27 2.86 4.73
C SER A 88 -41.51 3.56 3.59
N ARG A 89 -40.31 3.10 3.25
CA ARG A 89 -39.44 3.63 2.20
C ARG A 89 -39.39 2.75 0.96
N HIS A 90 -40.37 1.87 0.77
CA HIS A 90 -40.36 0.88 -0.32
C HIS A 90 -39.99 1.49 -1.68
N ASP A 91 -40.75 2.52 -2.12
CA ASP A 91 -40.53 3.15 -3.43
C ASP A 91 -39.16 3.81 -3.54
N ASP A 92 -38.67 4.46 -2.48
CA ASP A 92 -37.35 5.07 -2.44
C ASP A 92 -36.25 3.99 -2.54
N VAL A 93 -36.39 2.89 -1.82
CA VAL A 93 -35.45 1.76 -1.86
C VAL A 93 -35.41 1.12 -3.26
N VAL A 94 -36.57 0.89 -3.87
CA VAL A 94 -36.64 0.36 -5.25
C VAL A 94 -35.95 1.31 -6.23
N ALA A 95 -36.21 2.62 -6.12
CA ALA A 95 -35.58 3.61 -6.98
C ALA A 95 -34.05 3.65 -6.78
N GLU A 96 -33.59 3.64 -5.52
CA GLU A 96 -32.18 3.64 -5.18
C GLU A 96 -31.46 2.39 -5.73
N VAL A 97 -32.01 1.20 -5.48
CA VAL A 97 -31.41 -0.06 -5.97
C VAL A 97 -31.35 -0.10 -7.49
N ARG A 98 -32.39 0.36 -8.19
CA ARG A 98 -32.36 0.46 -9.66
C ARG A 98 -31.29 1.41 -10.17
N ALA A 99 -31.10 2.57 -9.52
CA ALA A 99 -30.01 3.49 -9.87
C ALA A 99 -28.63 2.84 -9.72
N TYR A 100 -28.42 2.05 -8.66
CA TYR A 100 -27.18 1.27 -8.49
C TYR A 100 -27.01 0.19 -9.56
N ILE A 101 -28.09 -0.51 -9.97
CA ILE A 101 -28.06 -1.49 -11.06
C ILE A 101 -27.66 -0.83 -12.38
N ASP A 102 -28.27 0.32 -12.71
CA ASP A 102 -27.95 1.07 -13.93
C ASP A 102 -26.49 1.55 -13.95
N PHE A 103 -26.01 2.02 -12.82
CA PHE A 103 -24.62 2.41 -12.68
C PHE A 103 -23.68 1.20 -12.79
N ALA A 104 -24.00 0.07 -12.17
CA ALA A 104 -23.24 -1.17 -12.25
C ALA A 104 -23.11 -1.64 -13.72
N ARG A 105 -24.19 -1.64 -14.48
CA ARG A 105 -24.19 -1.95 -15.92
C ARG A 105 -23.27 -1.01 -16.71
N ARG A 106 -23.33 0.30 -16.46
CA ARG A 106 -22.51 1.31 -17.15
C ARG A 106 -21.02 1.17 -16.87
N THR A 107 -20.68 0.61 -15.72
CA THR A 107 -19.31 0.44 -15.25
C THR A 107 -18.76 -0.98 -15.37
N ASP A 108 -19.52 -1.89 -16.00
CA ASP A 108 -19.18 -3.32 -16.12
C ASP A 108 -18.93 -3.99 -14.75
N CYS A 109 -19.67 -3.54 -13.74
CA CYS A 109 -19.61 -4.11 -12.39
C CYS A 109 -20.74 -5.15 -12.22
N SER A 110 -20.39 -6.36 -11.84
CA SER A 110 -21.36 -7.45 -11.72
C SER A 110 -22.13 -7.47 -10.40
N TYR A 111 -21.71 -6.69 -9.39
CA TYR A 111 -22.24 -6.83 -8.04
C TYR A 111 -22.66 -5.50 -7.41
N VAL A 112 -23.83 -5.52 -6.77
CA VAL A 112 -24.32 -4.42 -5.91
C VAL A 112 -24.64 -4.99 -4.55
N ARG A 113 -23.99 -4.48 -3.51
CA ARG A 113 -24.23 -4.87 -2.13
C ARG A 113 -25.38 -4.09 -1.52
N LEU A 114 -26.29 -4.78 -0.87
CA LEU A 114 -27.43 -4.27 -0.13
C LEU A 114 -27.36 -4.72 1.33
N LEU A 115 -27.93 -3.92 2.23
CA LEU A 115 -28.01 -4.23 3.66
C LEU A 115 -29.41 -4.67 4.02
N GLY A 116 -29.57 -5.90 4.49
CA GLY A 116 -30.84 -6.39 5.00
C GLY A 116 -31.22 -5.78 6.37
N ASP A 117 -30.19 -5.35 7.13
CA ASP A 117 -30.34 -4.69 8.44
C ASP A 117 -29.41 -3.47 8.51
N ILE A 118 -29.63 -2.55 9.45
CA ILE A 118 -28.91 -1.26 9.54
C ILE A 118 -27.55 -1.43 10.23
N SER A 119 -27.49 -2.21 11.31
CA SER A 119 -26.30 -2.37 12.13
C SER A 119 -25.52 -3.64 11.73
N PRO A 120 -24.18 -3.64 11.80
CA PRO A 120 -23.39 -4.86 11.70
C PRO A 120 -23.74 -5.89 12.80
N GLU A 121 -23.97 -5.41 14.01
CA GLU A 121 -24.45 -6.23 15.14
C GLU A 121 -25.94 -6.49 15.03
N PRO A 122 -26.41 -7.74 15.27
CA PRO A 122 -27.84 -8.06 15.27
C PRO A 122 -28.61 -7.20 16.27
N THR A 123 -29.58 -6.44 15.77
CA THR A 123 -30.53 -5.74 16.61
C THR A 123 -31.78 -6.62 16.89
N GLU A 124 -32.51 -6.34 17.98
CA GLU A 124 -33.71 -7.11 18.26
C GLU A 124 -34.80 -6.95 17.18
N ASN A 125 -35.06 -8.00 16.47
CA ASN A 125 -36.25 -8.42 15.68
C ASN A 125 -37.18 -7.38 15.05
N ASP A 126 -36.67 -6.46 14.25
CA ASP A 126 -37.50 -5.56 13.44
C ASP A 126 -37.38 -5.78 11.91
N VAL A 127 -36.75 -6.87 11.49
CA VAL A 127 -36.63 -7.23 10.09
C VAL A 127 -37.71 -8.25 9.69
N ASP A 128 -38.55 -7.86 8.72
CA ASP A 128 -39.59 -8.71 8.15
C ASP A 128 -39.07 -9.47 6.92
N ASP A 129 -38.73 -10.74 7.09
CA ASP A 129 -38.19 -11.60 6.01
C ASP A 129 -39.20 -11.79 4.87
N GLY A 130 -40.52 -11.75 5.16
CA GLY A 130 -41.57 -11.84 4.13
C GLY A 130 -41.59 -10.60 3.23
N TYR A 131 -41.46 -9.41 3.83
CA TYR A 131 -41.33 -8.17 3.10
C TYR A 131 -40.05 -8.15 2.26
N LEU A 132 -38.89 -8.50 2.83
CA LEU A 132 -37.64 -8.57 2.12
C LEU A 132 -37.68 -9.55 0.95
N THR A 133 -38.29 -10.71 1.12
CA THR A 133 -38.52 -11.68 0.03
C THR A 133 -39.30 -11.04 -1.12
N SER A 134 -40.39 -10.35 -0.81
CA SER A 134 -41.22 -9.68 -1.83
C SER A 134 -40.47 -8.59 -2.56
N LEU A 135 -39.74 -7.74 -1.84
CA LEU A 135 -38.92 -6.67 -2.40
C LEU A 135 -37.78 -7.21 -3.30
N LEU A 136 -37.09 -8.25 -2.87
CA LEU A 136 -36.04 -8.87 -3.66
C LEU A 136 -36.59 -9.57 -4.91
N CYS A 137 -37.77 -10.21 -4.85
CA CYS A 137 -38.46 -10.76 -6.01
C CYS A 137 -38.88 -9.67 -7.02
N GLU A 138 -39.23 -8.47 -6.55
CA GLU A 138 -39.53 -7.33 -7.43
C GLU A 138 -38.29 -6.81 -8.16
N LEU A 139 -37.13 -6.76 -7.47
CA LEU A 139 -35.86 -6.21 -7.98
C LEU A 139 -35.09 -7.21 -8.85
N ALA A 140 -35.21 -8.52 -8.58
CA ALA A 140 -34.41 -9.56 -9.19
C ALA A 140 -34.51 -9.63 -10.72
N PRO A 141 -35.71 -9.50 -11.37
CA PRO A 141 -35.78 -9.50 -12.82
C PRO A 141 -35.01 -8.34 -13.44
N TYR A 142 -35.13 -7.13 -12.86
CA TYR A 142 -34.43 -5.96 -13.38
C TYR A 142 -32.91 -6.11 -13.25
N ALA A 143 -32.43 -6.66 -12.14
CA ALA A 143 -31.01 -6.97 -11.95
C ALA A 143 -30.52 -8.00 -12.97
N ALA A 144 -31.28 -9.08 -13.20
CA ALA A 144 -30.97 -10.12 -14.18
C ALA A 144 -30.87 -9.57 -15.63
N GLU A 145 -31.84 -8.74 -16.06
CA GLU A 145 -31.86 -8.09 -17.36
C GLU A 145 -30.64 -7.21 -17.61
N ASN A 146 -30.07 -6.61 -16.55
CA ASN A 146 -28.88 -5.77 -16.61
C ASN A 146 -27.56 -6.51 -16.31
N GLY A 147 -27.59 -7.82 -16.11
CA GLY A 147 -26.40 -8.64 -15.84
C GLY A 147 -25.77 -8.38 -14.48
N VAL A 148 -26.56 -7.89 -13.50
CA VAL A 148 -26.11 -7.53 -12.15
C VAL A 148 -26.67 -8.51 -11.13
N THR A 149 -25.86 -8.88 -10.16
CA THR A 149 -26.29 -9.68 -9.00
C THR A 149 -26.37 -8.78 -7.77
N LEU A 150 -27.53 -8.75 -7.13
CA LEU A 150 -27.72 -8.08 -5.85
C LEU A 150 -27.26 -8.99 -4.71
N LEU A 151 -26.44 -8.46 -3.84
CA LEU A 151 -25.83 -9.23 -2.74
C LEU A 151 -26.38 -8.76 -1.39
N ILE A 152 -26.94 -9.68 -0.62
CA ILE A 152 -27.30 -9.42 0.77
C ILE A 152 -26.09 -9.76 1.65
N GLU A 153 -25.61 -8.78 2.37
CA GLU A 153 -24.46 -8.96 3.26
C GLU A 153 -24.88 -9.73 4.53
N THR A 154 -23.97 -10.57 5.04
CA THR A 154 -24.09 -11.24 6.35
C THR A 154 -23.95 -10.22 7.48
N ASN A 155 -24.89 -9.30 7.56
CA ASN A 155 -24.90 -8.13 8.43
C ASN A 155 -26.17 -8.12 9.32
N GLY A 156 -26.07 -7.63 10.54
CA GLY A 156 -27.19 -7.56 11.47
C GLY A 156 -27.82 -8.92 11.72
N VAL A 157 -29.14 -9.04 11.57
CA VAL A 157 -29.85 -10.30 11.78
C VAL A 157 -29.41 -11.43 10.85
N PHE A 158 -28.82 -11.08 9.69
CA PHE A 158 -28.28 -12.03 8.69
C PHE A 158 -26.84 -12.50 9.01
N CYS A 159 -26.26 -12.09 10.15
CA CYS A 159 -25.15 -12.80 10.75
C CYS A 159 -25.49 -14.25 11.10
N ASP A 160 -26.79 -14.54 11.30
CA ASP A 160 -27.35 -15.88 11.30
C ASP A 160 -27.50 -16.34 9.84
N THR A 161 -26.51 -17.07 9.35
CA THR A 161 -26.47 -17.45 7.94
C THR A 161 -27.51 -18.48 7.55
N ALA A 162 -28.07 -19.21 8.51
CA ALA A 162 -29.23 -20.09 8.26
C ALA A 162 -30.49 -19.25 7.95
N ARG A 163 -30.68 -18.09 8.62
CA ARG A 163 -31.76 -17.15 8.31
C ARG A 163 -31.58 -16.53 6.94
N LEU A 164 -30.34 -16.08 6.59
CA LEU A 164 -30.06 -15.57 5.27
C LEU A 164 -30.32 -16.62 4.18
N LYS A 165 -29.91 -17.86 4.42
CA LYS A 165 -30.21 -18.97 3.52
C LYS A 165 -31.70 -19.11 3.26
N ALA A 166 -32.52 -19.12 4.32
CA ALA A 166 -33.96 -19.23 4.18
C ALA A 166 -34.57 -18.09 3.35
N LEU A 167 -34.08 -16.86 3.52
CA LEU A 167 -34.47 -15.72 2.69
C LEU A 167 -34.11 -15.97 1.19
N LEU A 168 -32.87 -16.37 0.91
CA LEU A 168 -32.39 -16.60 -0.46
C LEU A 168 -33.10 -17.79 -1.13
N ASP A 169 -33.37 -18.86 -0.37
CA ASP A 169 -34.15 -19.99 -0.88
C ASP A 169 -35.59 -19.59 -1.26
N ASN A 170 -36.20 -18.67 -0.50
CA ASN A 170 -37.55 -18.16 -0.79
C ASN A 170 -37.58 -17.21 -1.99
N VAL A 171 -36.52 -16.40 -2.18
CA VAL A 171 -36.39 -15.51 -3.34
C VAL A 171 -36.14 -16.30 -4.62
N ALA A 172 -35.25 -17.27 -4.58
CA ALA A 172 -34.93 -18.24 -5.65
C ALA A 172 -34.62 -17.63 -7.03
N TYR A 173 -33.87 -16.52 -7.08
CA TYR A 173 -33.37 -15.90 -8.32
C TYR A 173 -31.84 -15.95 -8.37
N ASP A 174 -31.26 -16.30 -9.52
CA ASP A 174 -29.80 -16.33 -9.73
C ASP A 174 -29.16 -14.94 -9.63
N SER A 175 -29.92 -13.88 -9.84
CA SER A 175 -29.51 -12.48 -9.71
C SER A 175 -29.50 -11.97 -8.27
N ILE A 176 -29.79 -12.83 -7.29
CA ILE A 176 -29.71 -12.52 -5.87
C ILE A 176 -28.73 -13.50 -5.21
N GLY A 177 -27.83 -13.01 -4.39
CA GLY A 177 -26.82 -13.82 -3.73
C GLY A 177 -26.42 -13.26 -2.38
N ALA A 178 -25.38 -13.84 -1.80
CA ALA A 178 -24.83 -13.43 -0.52
C ALA A 178 -23.43 -12.76 -0.71
N LEU A 179 -23.22 -11.69 0.04
CA LEU A 179 -21.91 -11.20 0.40
C LEU A 179 -21.58 -11.75 1.79
N TRP A 180 -20.61 -12.61 1.86
CA TRP A 180 -20.13 -13.11 3.13
C TRP A 180 -19.06 -12.17 3.70
N ASP A 181 -19.40 -11.41 4.73
CA ASP A 181 -18.43 -10.79 5.60
C ASP A 181 -17.97 -11.82 6.64
N ILE A 182 -16.72 -12.25 6.58
CA ILE A 182 -16.19 -13.32 7.43
C ILE A 182 -16.26 -12.95 8.92
N HIS A 183 -16.10 -11.67 9.22
CA HIS A 183 -16.09 -11.15 10.59
C HIS A 183 -17.45 -11.28 11.28
N HIS A 184 -18.54 -10.93 10.60
CA HIS A 184 -19.83 -10.71 11.26
C HIS A 184 -20.46 -12.00 11.83
N PRO A 185 -20.65 -13.10 11.07
CA PRO A 185 -21.17 -14.36 11.62
C PRO A 185 -20.32 -14.91 12.76
N PHE A 186 -19.00 -14.84 12.63
CA PHE A 186 -18.11 -15.31 13.70
C PHE A 186 -18.19 -14.41 14.93
N ARG A 187 -18.06 -13.11 14.78
CA ARG A 187 -17.99 -12.16 15.91
C ARG A 187 -19.30 -12.06 16.68
N PHE A 188 -20.44 -12.02 15.98
CA PHE A 188 -21.73 -11.74 16.58
C PHE A 188 -22.57 -12.99 16.88
N LYS A 189 -22.30 -14.13 16.21
CA LYS A 189 -23.03 -15.39 16.40
C LYS A 189 -22.15 -16.55 16.85
N GLY A 190 -20.83 -16.39 16.84
CA GLY A 190 -19.90 -17.50 17.10
C GLY A 190 -19.96 -18.58 16.01
N GLU A 191 -20.43 -18.22 14.81
CA GLU A 191 -20.60 -19.15 13.72
C GLU A 191 -19.26 -19.42 13.04
N SER A 192 -18.92 -20.70 12.84
CA SER A 192 -17.68 -21.06 12.17
C SER A 192 -17.76 -20.85 10.65
N PRO A 193 -16.63 -20.58 9.97
CA PRO A 193 -16.58 -20.48 8.51
C PRO A 193 -17.15 -21.71 7.78
N GLU A 194 -16.94 -22.90 8.33
CA GLU A 194 -17.49 -24.14 7.79
C GLU A 194 -19.02 -24.13 7.83
N THR A 195 -19.61 -23.70 8.95
CA THR A 195 -21.08 -23.59 9.10
C THR A 195 -21.64 -22.58 8.11
N THR A 196 -20.99 -21.41 7.95
CA THR A 196 -21.41 -20.40 6.98
C THR A 196 -21.43 -20.95 5.56
N VAL A 197 -20.36 -21.66 5.15
CA VAL A 197 -20.29 -22.27 3.82
C VAL A 197 -21.30 -23.41 3.66
N GLN A 198 -21.57 -24.20 4.70
CA GLN A 198 -22.63 -25.22 4.68
C GLN A 198 -24.02 -24.59 4.47
N ASN A 199 -24.28 -23.45 5.09
CA ASN A 199 -25.54 -22.73 4.94
C ASN A 199 -25.64 -22.03 3.57
N LEU A 200 -24.68 -21.18 3.24
CA LEU A 200 -24.77 -20.27 2.09
C LEU A 200 -24.20 -20.88 0.79
N GLY A 201 -23.15 -21.71 0.88
CA GLY A 201 -22.61 -22.46 -0.26
C GLY A 201 -22.50 -21.63 -1.55
N MET A 202 -23.25 -22.03 -2.59
CA MET A 202 -23.25 -21.39 -3.90
C MET A 202 -23.87 -19.98 -3.95
N TYR A 203 -24.59 -19.55 -2.90
CA TYR A 203 -25.07 -18.18 -2.77
C TYR A 203 -23.95 -17.18 -2.55
N ILE A 204 -22.79 -17.60 -2.03
CA ILE A 204 -21.63 -16.72 -1.79
C ILE A 204 -21.05 -16.28 -3.16
N LYS A 205 -21.21 -15.02 -3.49
CA LYS A 205 -20.69 -14.40 -4.72
C LYS A 205 -19.56 -13.42 -4.47
N TYR A 206 -19.45 -12.92 -3.24
CA TYR A 206 -18.48 -11.91 -2.85
C TYR A 206 -18.11 -12.07 -1.39
N VAL A 207 -16.89 -11.69 -1.01
CA VAL A 207 -16.38 -11.88 0.36
C VAL A 207 -15.72 -10.61 0.87
N HIS A 208 -16.14 -10.15 2.06
CA HIS A 208 -15.42 -9.17 2.85
C HIS A 208 -14.56 -9.86 3.90
N ILE A 209 -13.37 -9.32 4.09
CA ILE A 209 -12.41 -9.80 5.07
C ILE A 209 -11.84 -8.64 5.88
N LYS A 210 -11.79 -8.81 7.17
CA LYS A 210 -11.17 -7.91 8.16
C LYS A 210 -10.87 -8.69 9.42
N ASP A 211 -9.96 -8.19 10.24
CA ASP A 211 -9.57 -8.86 11.48
C ASP A 211 -9.83 -7.98 12.71
N SER A 212 -10.03 -8.60 13.86
CA SER A 212 -10.30 -7.89 15.11
C SER A 212 -9.93 -8.74 16.31
N VAL A 213 -9.76 -8.09 17.46
CA VAL A 213 -9.60 -8.72 18.78
C VAL A 213 -10.77 -8.36 19.70
N PRO A 214 -11.23 -9.28 20.55
CA PRO A 214 -12.25 -8.97 21.56
C PRO A 214 -11.70 -8.00 22.60
N THR A 215 -12.58 -7.11 23.10
CA THR A 215 -12.28 -6.16 24.17
C THR A 215 -13.37 -6.20 25.23
N GLU A 216 -13.18 -5.57 26.40
CA GLU A 216 -14.18 -5.54 27.48
C GLU A 216 -15.55 -4.96 27.07
N GLY A 217 -15.59 -4.14 26.01
CA GLY A 217 -16.82 -3.48 25.53
C GLY A 217 -17.26 -3.88 24.13
N GLY A 218 -16.68 -4.95 23.55
CA GLY A 218 -16.99 -5.38 22.18
C GLY A 218 -15.76 -5.93 21.47
N PHE A 219 -15.26 -5.25 20.44
CA PHE A 219 -14.06 -5.64 19.71
C PHE A 219 -13.32 -4.41 19.18
N SER A 220 -12.06 -4.60 18.81
CA SER A 220 -11.23 -3.59 18.13
C SER A 220 -10.67 -4.18 16.86
N TYR A 221 -10.76 -3.45 15.73
CA TYR A 221 -10.12 -3.85 14.48
C TYR A 221 -8.60 -3.81 14.61
N CYS A 222 -7.92 -4.75 13.98
CA CYS A 222 -6.47 -4.88 13.94
C CYS A 222 -5.99 -5.29 12.55
N LEU A 223 -4.69 -5.30 12.34
CA LEU A 223 -4.12 -5.74 11.07
C LEU A 223 -4.38 -7.23 10.84
N MET A 224 -4.43 -7.63 9.58
CA MET A 224 -4.69 -9.02 9.21
C MET A 224 -3.67 -9.97 9.86
N GLY A 225 -4.18 -10.99 10.54
CA GLY A 225 -3.39 -11.98 11.26
C GLY A 225 -2.98 -11.58 12.68
N GLU A 226 -3.40 -10.42 13.17
CA GLU A 226 -3.19 -9.98 14.56
C GLU A 226 -4.43 -10.22 15.44
N GLY A 227 -5.57 -10.58 14.82
CA GLY A 227 -6.83 -10.86 15.49
C GLY A 227 -7.08 -12.33 15.74
N ASP A 228 -8.34 -12.63 16.09
CA ASP A 228 -8.82 -13.99 16.34
C ASP A 228 -9.89 -14.46 15.36
N ILE A 229 -10.15 -13.69 14.29
CA ILE A 229 -11.04 -14.10 13.21
C ILE A 229 -10.41 -15.30 12.49
N PRO A 230 -11.12 -16.43 12.29
CA PRO A 230 -10.58 -17.66 11.76
C PRO A 230 -10.39 -17.58 10.23
N ILE A 231 -9.47 -16.71 9.78
CA ILE A 231 -9.24 -16.41 8.36
C ILE A 231 -8.77 -17.65 7.60
N ASP A 232 -7.88 -18.46 8.19
CA ASP A 232 -7.38 -19.69 7.56
C ASP A 232 -8.51 -20.68 7.29
N ASP A 233 -9.40 -20.87 8.26
CA ASP A 233 -10.56 -21.76 8.13
C ASP A 233 -11.54 -21.22 7.09
N ALA A 234 -11.75 -19.90 7.04
CA ALA A 234 -12.57 -19.26 6.02
C ALA A 234 -12.00 -19.46 4.61
N MET A 235 -10.69 -19.34 4.46
CA MET A 235 -10.03 -19.59 3.17
C MET A 235 -10.10 -21.06 2.74
N LEU A 236 -10.03 -22.00 3.69
CA LEU A 236 -10.22 -23.42 3.43
C LEU A 236 -11.68 -23.72 3.04
N ALA A 237 -12.65 -23.13 3.75
CA ALA A 237 -14.07 -23.28 3.47
C ALA A 237 -14.43 -22.73 2.06
N LEU A 238 -13.90 -21.56 1.67
CA LEU A 238 -14.08 -21.01 0.32
C LEU A 238 -13.49 -21.92 -0.78
N ARG A 239 -12.33 -22.53 -0.51
CA ARG A 239 -11.74 -23.49 -1.45
C ARG A 239 -12.60 -24.74 -1.60
N SER A 240 -13.24 -25.20 -0.54
CA SER A 240 -14.09 -26.40 -0.58
C SER A 240 -15.29 -26.27 -1.52
N ILE A 241 -15.75 -25.03 -1.77
CA ILE A 241 -16.82 -24.71 -2.72
C ILE A 241 -16.30 -24.19 -4.07
N ASN A 242 -14.99 -24.27 -4.33
CA ASN A 242 -14.35 -23.74 -5.53
C ASN A 242 -14.66 -22.25 -5.78
N TYR A 243 -14.64 -21.45 -4.72
CA TYR A 243 -14.87 -20.01 -4.84
C TYR A 243 -13.73 -19.33 -5.61
N GLU A 244 -14.07 -18.59 -6.67
CA GLU A 244 -13.11 -17.87 -7.52
C GLU A 244 -13.37 -16.35 -7.53
N GLY A 245 -14.34 -15.87 -6.75
CA GLY A 245 -14.71 -14.46 -6.66
C GLY A 245 -13.65 -13.59 -5.96
N TYR A 246 -14.08 -12.39 -5.57
CA TYR A 246 -13.24 -11.43 -4.88
C TYR A 246 -13.15 -11.69 -3.38
N ILE A 247 -11.92 -11.59 -2.84
CA ILE A 247 -11.64 -11.41 -1.42
C ILE A 247 -11.33 -9.92 -1.24
N THR A 248 -12.23 -9.21 -0.59
CA THR A 248 -12.18 -7.76 -0.47
C THR A 248 -11.84 -7.34 0.95
N TYR A 249 -10.75 -6.61 1.10
CA TYR A 249 -10.38 -6.05 2.39
C TYR A 249 -11.27 -4.86 2.73
N GLU A 250 -12.09 -4.99 3.78
CA GLU A 250 -12.98 -3.95 4.26
C GLU A 250 -12.39 -3.29 5.51
N TRP A 251 -11.49 -2.31 5.31
CA TRP A 251 -10.95 -1.50 6.41
C TRP A 251 -11.79 -0.26 6.63
N VAL A 252 -12.41 -0.16 7.78
CA VAL A 252 -13.48 0.81 8.07
C VAL A 252 -12.97 2.16 8.58
N LYS A 253 -11.82 2.62 8.11
CA LYS A 253 -11.18 3.89 8.53
C LYS A 253 -12.09 5.11 8.41
N ARG A 254 -12.99 5.15 7.43
CA ARG A 254 -13.96 6.24 7.28
C ARG A 254 -14.83 6.44 8.53
N TRP A 255 -15.20 5.35 9.20
CA TRP A 255 -16.03 5.38 10.39
C TRP A 255 -15.24 5.32 11.70
N ALA A 256 -14.01 4.86 11.63
CA ALA A 256 -13.08 4.80 12.76
C ALA A 256 -11.76 5.49 12.40
N PRO A 257 -11.72 6.86 12.42
CA PRO A 257 -10.56 7.63 11.93
C PRO A 257 -9.25 7.36 12.66
N ALA A 258 -9.30 6.77 13.85
CA ALA A 258 -8.12 6.40 14.64
C ALA A 258 -7.39 5.16 14.09
N LEU A 259 -8.02 4.39 13.20
CA LEU A 259 -7.38 3.24 12.55
C LEU A 259 -6.24 3.69 11.63
N GLU A 260 -5.32 2.77 11.32
CA GLU A 260 -4.16 3.00 10.46
C GLU A 260 -4.57 3.42 9.03
N ASP A 261 -3.69 4.17 8.38
CA ASP A 261 -3.90 4.66 7.01
C ASP A 261 -3.77 3.55 5.96
N ALA A 262 -4.46 3.76 4.81
CA ALA A 262 -4.44 2.85 3.68
C ALA A 262 -3.03 2.45 3.23
N GLY A 263 -2.07 3.38 3.29
CA GLY A 263 -0.67 3.12 2.96
C GLY A 263 0.05 2.13 3.89
N VAL A 264 -0.53 1.83 5.04
CA VAL A 264 -0.04 0.79 5.98
C VAL A 264 -0.81 -0.51 5.79
N VAL A 265 -2.14 -0.42 5.82
CA VAL A 265 -2.99 -1.61 5.90
C VAL A 265 -3.12 -2.37 4.59
N LEU A 266 -3.15 -1.67 3.44
CA LEU A 266 -3.30 -2.35 2.15
C LEU A 266 -2.05 -3.17 1.75
N PRO A 267 -0.80 -2.68 1.90
CA PRO A 267 0.38 -3.52 1.72
C PRO A 267 0.43 -4.70 2.69
N GLN A 268 0.05 -4.49 3.95
CA GLN A 268 0.01 -5.55 4.96
C GLN A 268 -1.01 -6.64 4.59
N PHE A 269 -2.22 -6.23 4.16
CA PHE A 269 -3.23 -7.17 3.66
C PHE A 269 -2.71 -7.98 2.47
N MET A 270 -2.11 -7.33 1.47
CA MET A 270 -1.60 -8.04 0.29
C MET A 270 -0.50 -9.04 0.64
N ASN A 271 0.38 -8.70 1.57
CA ASN A 271 1.38 -9.63 2.07
C ASN A 271 0.75 -10.81 2.81
N TYR A 272 -0.25 -10.54 3.67
CA TYR A 272 -0.96 -11.58 4.41
C TYR A 272 -1.72 -12.54 3.47
N ILE A 273 -2.55 -11.98 2.58
CA ILE A 273 -3.39 -12.80 1.70
C ILE A 273 -2.59 -13.60 0.67
N ALA A 274 -1.45 -13.11 0.22
CA ALA A 274 -0.57 -13.83 -0.70
C ALA A 274 -0.10 -15.17 -0.13
N GLN A 275 0.08 -15.26 1.19
CA GLN A 275 0.42 -16.51 1.89
C GLN A 275 -0.73 -17.52 1.85
N HIS A 276 -1.97 -17.05 1.80
CA HIS A 276 -3.20 -17.84 1.87
C HIS A 276 -3.77 -18.18 0.48
N LEU A 277 -3.60 -17.31 -0.51
CA LEU A 277 -4.14 -17.55 -1.87
C LEU A 277 -3.37 -18.61 -2.67
N GLY A 278 -2.16 -18.98 -2.25
CA GLY A 278 -1.43 -20.13 -2.82
C GLY A 278 -1.36 -20.16 -4.35
N GLY A 279 -0.57 -19.29 -4.95
CA GLY A 279 -0.03 -19.53 -6.31
C GLY A 279 -0.96 -19.42 -7.52
N THR A 280 -2.18 -18.90 -7.47
CA THR A 280 -3.13 -18.97 -8.60
C THR A 280 -3.69 -17.66 -9.14
N SER A 281 -3.20 -16.49 -8.77
CA SER A 281 -3.63 -15.26 -9.44
C SER A 281 -2.76 -14.95 -10.67
N SER A 282 -3.40 -14.73 -11.80
CA SER A 282 -2.78 -14.29 -13.06
C SER A 282 -2.46 -12.79 -13.09
N GLY A 283 -2.62 -12.09 -11.97
CA GLY A 283 -2.25 -10.68 -11.84
C GLY A 283 -0.75 -10.48 -11.67
N THR A 284 -0.23 -9.34 -12.06
CA THR A 284 1.16 -8.95 -11.82
C THR A 284 1.34 -8.81 -10.31
N ARG A 285 1.84 -9.85 -9.65
CA ARG A 285 2.12 -9.82 -8.21
C ARG A 285 3.38 -9.02 -7.97
N LEU A 286 3.33 -8.16 -6.95
CA LEU A 286 4.52 -7.45 -6.47
C LEU A 286 5.65 -8.41 -6.04
N TYR A 287 5.31 -9.68 -5.74
CA TYR A 287 6.23 -10.68 -5.20
C TYR A 287 6.22 -11.99 -5.99
N ASP A 288 5.96 -11.94 -7.30
CA ASP A 288 6.07 -13.12 -8.15
C ASP A 288 7.53 -13.28 -8.60
N ASN A 289 8.23 -14.29 -8.11
CA ASN A 289 9.57 -14.61 -8.58
C ASN A 289 9.50 -15.47 -9.84
N ALA A 290 10.64 -15.67 -10.52
CA ALA A 290 10.74 -16.49 -11.73
C ALA A 290 10.25 -17.93 -11.54
N ALA A 291 10.22 -18.44 -10.31
CA ALA A 291 9.70 -19.74 -9.93
C ALA A 291 8.23 -19.71 -9.53
N GLY A 292 7.58 -18.53 -9.50
CA GLY A 292 6.18 -18.36 -9.09
C GLY A 292 5.93 -18.73 -7.62
N THR A 293 6.97 -18.83 -6.82
CA THR A 293 6.84 -19.39 -5.46
C THR A 293 6.64 -18.35 -4.38
N GLY A 294 6.93 -17.07 -4.63
CA GLY A 294 6.66 -15.93 -3.74
C GLY A 294 6.71 -16.14 -2.21
N LYS A 295 7.25 -17.27 -1.78
CA LYS A 295 7.27 -17.68 -0.38
C LYS A 295 8.58 -17.28 0.27
N TYR A 296 8.70 -15.98 0.55
CA TYR A 296 9.64 -15.58 1.58
C TYR A 296 8.92 -15.69 2.93
N VAL A 297 9.12 -16.79 3.63
CA VAL A 297 8.62 -16.96 5.01
C VAL A 297 9.67 -16.35 5.93
N TRP A 298 9.39 -15.15 6.43
CA TRP A 298 10.12 -14.62 7.57
C TRP A 298 9.82 -15.48 8.78
N GLU A 299 10.84 -16.07 9.36
CA GLU A 299 10.68 -16.61 10.72
C GLU A 299 10.43 -15.42 11.65
N LYS A 300 9.21 -15.27 12.10
CA LYS A 300 8.65 -14.10 12.80
C LYS A 300 9.43 -13.66 14.06
N TYR A 301 10.40 -14.44 14.50
CA TYR A 301 11.14 -14.22 15.76
C TYR A 301 12.66 -14.32 15.62
N SER A 302 13.20 -14.48 14.42
CA SER A 302 14.65 -14.48 14.20
C SER A 302 15.07 -13.23 13.42
N LEU A 303 16.05 -12.51 13.97
CA LEU A 303 16.74 -11.46 13.23
C LEU A 303 17.53 -12.08 12.07
N ILE A 304 17.57 -11.41 10.94
CA ILE A 304 18.34 -11.88 9.78
C ILE A 304 19.84 -11.82 10.12
N ASP A 305 20.47 -12.99 10.18
CA ASP A 305 21.90 -13.10 10.46
C ASP A 305 22.76 -12.91 9.20
N MET A 306 22.55 -11.77 8.51
CA MET A 306 23.22 -11.39 7.27
C MET A 306 23.61 -9.92 7.29
N THR A 307 24.56 -9.55 6.44
CA THR A 307 24.85 -8.15 6.14
C THR A 307 23.95 -7.64 5.03
N PHE A 308 23.76 -6.33 4.87
CA PHE A 308 22.97 -5.76 3.76
C PHE A 308 23.44 -6.24 2.38
N PRO A 309 24.75 -6.25 2.04
CA PRO A 309 25.19 -6.84 0.77
C PRO A 309 24.73 -8.28 0.58
N GLN A 310 24.85 -9.13 1.60
CA GLN A 310 24.42 -10.54 1.54
C GLN A 310 22.90 -10.67 1.35
N VAL A 311 22.11 -9.80 2.00
CA VAL A 311 20.66 -9.76 1.79
C VAL A 311 20.32 -9.40 0.35
N LEU A 312 20.96 -8.35 -0.21
CA LEU A 312 20.69 -7.95 -1.59
C LEU A 312 21.11 -9.05 -2.60
N ASP A 313 22.27 -9.68 -2.40
CA ASP A 313 22.72 -10.78 -3.26
C ASP A 313 21.76 -11.98 -3.19
N ARG A 314 21.31 -12.34 -1.99
CA ARG A 314 20.29 -13.38 -1.79
C ARG A 314 18.96 -13.03 -2.49
N MET A 315 18.49 -11.78 -2.38
CA MET A 315 17.27 -11.35 -3.08
C MET A 315 17.42 -11.42 -4.60
N CYS A 316 18.62 -11.15 -5.14
CA CYS A 316 18.90 -11.30 -6.56
C CYS A 316 18.86 -12.78 -7.01
N GLU A 317 19.32 -13.71 -6.17
CA GLU A 317 19.33 -15.15 -6.44
C GLU A 317 17.93 -15.74 -6.33
N GLU A 318 17.19 -15.41 -5.27
CA GLU A 318 15.86 -15.95 -5.01
C GLU A 318 14.76 -15.33 -5.89
N PHE A 319 14.90 -14.05 -6.27
CA PHE A 319 13.87 -13.27 -6.97
C PHE A 319 14.42 -12.50 -8.18
N PRO A 320 15.10 -13.15 -9.15
CA PRO A 320 15.82 -12.45 -10.21
C PRO A 320 14.96 -11.61 -11.14
N ASN A 321 13.69 -11.94 -11.29
CA ASN A 321 12.76 -11.24 -12.17
C ASN A 321 11.75 -10.36 -11.44
N GLN A 322 11.83 -10.31 -10.10
CA GLN A 322 10.94 -9.50 -9.30
C GLN A 322 11.45 -8.05 -9.21
N TYR A 323 10.51 -7.10 -9.22
CA TYR A 323 10.82 -5.70 -8.99
C TYR A 323 11.23 -5.46 -7.54
N ALA A 324 12.43 -4.91 -7.34
CA ALA A 324 12.88 -4.38 -6.07
C ALA A 324 12.23 -3.02 -5.80
N PHE A 325 12.11 -2.19 -6.85
CA PHE A 325 11.52 -0.85 -6.78
C PHE A 325 10.74 -0.53 -8.04
N ARG A 326 9.61 0.15 -7.84
CA ARG A 326 8.82 0.78 -8.89
C ARG A 326 8.40 2.16 -8.40
N TYR A 327 8.75 3.18 -9.16
CA TYR A 327 8.39 4.56 -8.86
C TYR A 327 7.32 5.03 -9.83
N SER A 328 6.14 5.38 -9.32
CA SER A 328 5.03 5.90 -10.13
C SER A 328 5.23 7.35 -10.60
N THR A 329 6.16 8.07 -9.97
CA THR A 329 6.41 9.50 -10.24
C THR A 329 7.60 9.75 -11.16
N CYS A 330 8.38 8.73 -11.47
CA CYS A 330 9.48 8.78 -12.40
C CYS A 330 9.68 7.42 -13.08
N ASP A 331 10.36 7.40 -14.24
CA ASP A 331 10.63 6.17 -14.99
C ASP A 331 11.79 5.40 -14.35
N TYR A 332 11.51 4.80 -13.18
CA TYR A 332 12.48 3.97 -12.46
C TYR A 332 11.82 2.68 -11.97
N ASP A 333 11.87 1.66 -12.81
CA ASP A 333 11.48 0.28 -12.48
C ASP A 333 12.73 -0.59 -12.51
N ARG A 334 13.04 -1.28 -11.40
CA ARG A 334 14.24 -2.14 -11.27
C ARG A 334 13.89 -3.47 -10.64
N THR A 335 14.30 -4.56 -11.30
CA THR A 335 14.38 -5.87 -10.65
C THR A 335 15.51 -5.87 -9.62
N TYR A 336 15.55 -6.86 -8.73
CA TYR A 336 16.64 -6.97 -7.74
C TYR A 336 18.04 -6.97 -8.37
N PRO A 337 18.32 -7.75 -9.45
CA PRO A 337 19.62 -7.66 -10.13
C PRO A 337 19.91 -6.28 -10.72
N GLN A 338 18.93 -5.64 -11.38
CA GLN A 338 19.12 -4.30 -11.93
C GLN A 338 19.38 -3.25 -10.84
N PHE A 339 18.66 -3.35 -9.72
CA PHE A 339 18.90 -2.49 -8.56
C PHE A 339 20.28 -2.72 -7.96
N ARG A 340 20.74 -3.98 -7.86
CA ARG A 340 22.12 -4.28 -7.43
C ARG A 340 23.16 -3.67 -8.37
N ASP A 341 22.94 -3.68 -9.66
CA ASP A 341 23.85 -3.06 -10.64
C ASP A 341 23.92 -1.53 -10.44
N ASP A 342 22.79 -0.85 -10.22
CA ASP A 342 22.76 0.58 -9.89
C ASP A 342 23.51 0.86 -8.56
N VAL A 343 23.32 0.02 -7.55
CA VAL A 343 24.03 0.09 -6.24
C VAL A 343 25.52 -0.10 -6.43
N ASP A 344 25.94 -1.08 -7.22
CA ASP A 344 27.34 -1.38 -7.48
C ASP A 344 28.03 -0.25 -8.25
N GLN A 345 27.33 0.36 -9.21
CA GLN A 345 27.85 1.52 -9.93
C GLN A 345 28.08 2.69 -8.97
N PHE A 346 27.11 3.03 -8.12
CA PHE A 346 27.28 4.14 -7.18
C PHE A 346 28.26 3.81 -6.04
N ALA A 347 28.38 2.55 -5.64
CA ALA A 347 29.44 2.11 -4.71
C ALA A 347 30.85 2.34 -5.28
N ARG A 348 31.05 2.04 -6.57
CA ARG A 348 32.30 2.33 -7.29
C ARG A 348 32.56 3.84 -7.35
N THR A 349 31.53 4.65 -7.58
CA THR A 349 31.60 6.12 -7.54
C THR A 349 32.08 6.62 -6.18
N LEU A 350 31.46 6.16 -5.09
CA LEU A 350 31.87 6.58 -3.73
C LEU A 350 33.33 6.22 -3.43
N ILE A 351 33.78 5.05 -3.85
CA ILE A 351 35.19 4.63 -3.71
C ILE A 351 36.11 5.55 -4.53
N SER A 352 35.74 5.88 -5.77
CA SER A 352 36.48 6.79 -6.64
C SER A 352 36.60 8.19 -6.04
N LEU A 353 35.57 8.66 -5.33
CA LEU A 353 35.57 9.92 -4.58
C LEU A 353 36.35 9.85 -3.26
N GLY A 354 36.98 8.72 -2.95
CA GLY A 354 37.84 8.56 -1.78
C GLY A 354 37.11 8.13 -0.50
N VAL A 355 35.83 7.77 -0.56
CA VAL A 355 35.08 7.28 0.61
C VAL A 355 35.67 5.96 1.11
N LYS A 356 35.94 5.87 2.39
CA LYS A 356 36.55 4.72 3.08
C LYS A 356 35.53 4.06 4.01
N ARG A 357 35.87 2.86 4.51
CA ARG A 357 35.09 2.21 5.56
C ARG A 357 35.03 3.12 6.80
N GLY A 358 33.84 3.33 7.33
CA GLY A 358 33.56 4.18 8.47
C GLY A 358 33.34 5.66 8.14
N ASP A 359 33.63 6.10 6.90
CA ASP A 359 33.30 7.46 6.48
C ASP A 359 31.78 7.66 6.40
N HIS A 360 31.34 8.89 6.53
CA HIS A 360 29.94 9.25 6.52
C HIS A 360 29.51 9.85 5.18
N VAL A 361 28.44 9.29 4.61
CA VAL A 361 27.76 9.78 3.39
C VAL A 361 26.39 10.30 3.78
N ALA A 362 26.14 11.59 3.61
CA ALA A 362 24.84 12.18 3.91
C ALA A 362 23.92 12.16 2.71
N ILE A 363 22.62 11.92 2.95
CA ILE A 363 21.55 12.05 1.95
C ILE A 363 20.52 13.07 2.42
N TRP A 364 20.30 14.10 1.61
CA TRP A 364 19.33 15.18 1.84
C TRP A 364 18.36 15.27 0.67
N ALA A 365 17.38 14.37 0.68
CA ALA A 365 16.45 14.20 -0.42
C ALA A 365 15.10 13.68 0.07
N THR A 366 14.08 13.88 -0.76
CA THR A 366 12.77 13.25 -0.63
C THR A 366 12.82 11.79 -1.14
N ASN A 367 11.66 11.18 -1.37
CA ASN A 367 11.55 9.81 -1.88
C ASN A 367 11.90 9.75 -3.38
N VAL A 368 13.18 9.70 -3.68
CA VAL A 368 13.73 9.52 -5.04
C VAL A 368 14.54 8.21 -5.10
N PRO A 369 14.66 7.57 -6.27
CA PRO A 369 15.44 6.32 -6.42
C PRO A 369 16.86 6.42 -5.87
N GLN A 370 17.51 7.56 -6.08
CA GLN A 370 18.87 7.84 -5.65
C GLN A 370 19.05 7.76 -4.13
N TRP A 371 17.95 7.94 -3.36
CA TRP A 371 18.00 7.79 -1.90
C TRP A 371 18.35 6.35 -1.52
N TYR A 372 17.65 5.37 -2.09
CA TYR A 372 17.89 3.95 -1.82
C TYR A 372 19.21 3.48 -2.40
N ILE A 373 19.55 3.93 -3.62
CA ILE A 373 20.85 3.60 -4.22
C ILE A 373 21.98 4.11 -3.33
N THR A 374 21.87 5.35 -2.82
CA THR A 374 22.88 5.92 -1.90
C THR A 374 22.99 5.11 -0.61
N PHE A 375 21.85 4.72 0.01
CA PHE A 375 21.86 3.89 1.21
C PHE A 375 22.61 2.58 0.96
N TRP A 376 22.16 1.80 -0.03
CA TRP A 376 22.72 0.48 -0.29
C TRP A 376 24.18 0.52 -0.73
N ALA A 377 24.55 1.48 -1.57
CA ALA A 377 25.95 1.68 -1.99
C ALA A 377 26.87 2.04 -0.81
N THR A 378 26.42 2.94 0.06
CA THR A 378 27.15 3.35 1.25
C THR A 378 27.40 2.18 2.19
N VAL A 379 26.34 1.43 2.50
CA VAL A 379 26.48 0.28 3.41
C VAL A 379 27.25 -0.88 2.78
N LYS A 380 27.21 -1.02 1.43
CA LYS A 380 27.94 -2.06 0.70
C LYS A 380 29.47 -1.89 0.74
N ILE A 381 29.95 -0.67 0.89
CA ILE A 381 31.41 -0.38 1.01
C ILE A 381 31.87 -0.21 2.45
N GLY A 382 30.98 -0.39 3.43
CA GLY A 382 31.28 -0.27 4.86
C GLY A 382 31.29 1.17 5.39
N ALA A 383 30.81 2.14 4.61
CA ALA A 383 30.56 3.49 5.09
C ALA A 383 29.23 3.59 5.85
N VAL A 384 28.94 4.74 6.44
CA VAL A 384 27.76 5.00 7.27
C VAL A 384 26.88 6.03 6.59
N LEU A 385 25.61 5.70 6.35
CA LEU A 385 24.65 6.67 5.83
C LEU A 385 24.21 7.63 6.93
N VAL A 386 24.16 8.92 6.62
CA VAL A 386 23.62 9.97 7.50
C VAL A 386 22.36 10.53 6.84
N THR A 387 21.23 10.39 7.51
CA THR A 387 19.95 10.91 6.99
C THR A 387 19.74 12.34 7.44
N VAL A 388 19.53 13.26 6.49
CA VAL A 388 19.25 14.67 6.77
C VAL A 388 17.75 14.92 6.62
N ASN A 389 17.13 15.50 7.65
CA ASN A 389 15.71 15.82 7.62
C ASN A 389 15.42 16.88 6.55
N THR A 390 14.43 16.62 5.70
CA THR A 390 14.05 17.49 4.58
C THR A 390 13.59 18.90 4.99
N ALA A 391 13.14 19.08 6.23
CA ALA A 391 12.71 20.36 6.78
C ALA A 391 13.83 21.20 7.39
N TYR A 392 15.06 20.68 7.48
CA TYR A 392 16.17 21.41 8.09
C TYR A 392 16.52 22.66 7.31
N LYS A 393 16.75 23.75 8.04
CA LYS A 393 17.25 25.03 7.53
C LYS A 393 18.77 25.08 7.75
N ILE A 394 19.37 26.21 7.44
CA ILE A 394 20.83 26.37 7.40
C ILE A 394 21.55 25.98 8.70
N TYR A 395 20.99 26.32 9.87
CA TYR A 395 21.65 26.06 11.14
C TYR A 395 21.63 24.59 11.53
N GLU A 396 20.50 23.92 11.34
CA GLU A 396 20.36 22.49 11.62
C GLU A 396 21.19 21.65 10.62
N ALA A 397 21.20 22.05 9.34
CA ALA A 397 21.99 21.39 8.31
C ALA A 397 23.49 21.53 8.60
N GLU A 398 23.97 22.73 8.94
CA GLU A 398 25.36 22.94 9.33
C GLU A 398 25.74 22.09 10.54
N TYR A 399 24.91 22.13 11.58
CA TYR A 399 25.15 21.35 12.80
C TYR A 399 25.28 19.85 12.51
N LEU A 400 24.30 19.30 11.78
CA LEU A 400 24.31 17.87 11.44
C LEU A 400 25.51 17.48 10.60
N LEU A 401 25.80 18.20 9.50
CA LEU A 401 26.89 17.87 8.57
C LEU A 401 28.28 18.00 9.23
N ARG A 402 28.43 18.92 10.19
CA ARG A 402 29.66 19.04 10.99
C ARG A 402 29.78 17.94 12.03
N GLN A 403 28.72 17.68 12.79
CA GLN A 403 28.74 16.69 13.87
C GLN A 403 28.91 15.26 13.33
N SER A 404 28.36 15.01 12.15
CA SER A 404 28.50 13.70 11.51
C SER A 404 29.80 13.54 10.73
N ASP A 405 30.69 14.51 10.71
CA ASP A 405 31.93 14.47 9.88
C ASP A 405 31.65 14.00 8.46
N THR A 406 30.59 14.53 7.86
CA THR A 406 30.11 14.11 6.52
C THR A 406 31.18 14.32 5.46
N HIS A 407 31.61 13.23 4.80
CA HIS A 407 32.57 13.24 3.70
C HIS A 407 31.93 13.60 2.35
N THR A 408 30.79 12.99 2.05
CA THR A 408 30.07 13.19 0.78
C THR A 408 28.60 13.50 1.09
N LEU A 409 28.04 14.53 0.44
CA LEU A 409 26.63 14.89 0.51
C LEU A 409 25.96 14.62 -0.82
N VAL A 410 24.89 13.83 -0.81
CA VAL A 410 23.96 13.66 -1.94
C VAL A 410 22.68 14.42 -1.62
N MET A 411 22.22 15.29 -2.53
CA MET A 411 21.04 16.11 -2.25
C MET A 411 20.23 16.41 -3.51
N THR A 412 18.90 16.59 -3.33
CA THR A 412 18.01 17.20 -4.33
C THR A 412 18.09 18.72 -4.27
N GLU A 413 17.40 19.42 -5.16
CA GLU A 413 17.36 20.89 -5.20
C GLU A 413 16.83 21.51 -3.90
N GLY A 414 15.79 20.88 -3.33
CA GLY A 414 15.13 21.36 -2.13
C GLY A 414 13.84 20.63 -1.83
N TYR A 415 13.11 21.12 -0.81
CA TYR A 415 11.79 20.61 -0.44
C TYR A 415 10.91 21.76 0.08
N LYS A 416 9.69 21.92 -0.48
CA LYS A 416 8.76 23.02 -0.16
C LYS A 416 9.44 24.39 -0.28
N ASP A 417 9.53 25.12 0.83
CA ASP A 417 10.11 26.46 0.94
C ASP A 417 11.63 26.44 1.24
N THR A 418 12.26 25.27 1.22
CA THR A 418 13.68 25.11 1.57
C THR A 418 14.49 24.71 0.34
N SER A 419 15.38 25.61 -0.12
CA SER A 419 16.39 25.34 -1.16
C SER A 419 17.66 24.78 -0.51
N TYR A 420 17.98 23.51 -0.79
CA TYR A 420 19.21 22.89 -0.28
C TYR A 420 20.43 23.41 -1.02
N THR A 421 20.28 23.73 -2.30
CA THR A 421 21.33 24.33 -3.14
C THR A 421 21.76 25.71 -2.62
N ASP A 422 20.80 26.55 -2.21
CA ASP A 422 21.10 27.84 -1.59
C ASP A 422 21.79 27.67 -0.22
N ILE A 423 21.29 26.73 0.59
CA ILE A 423 21.87 26.49 1.91
C ILE A 423 23.31 25.99 1.79
N ILE A 424 23.58 25.01 0.93
CA ILE A 424 24.95 24.47 0.79
C ILE A 424 25.91 25.54 0.20
N SER A 425 25.45 26.38 -0.73
CA SER A 425 26.25 27.48 -1.27
C SER A 425 26.63 28.52 -0.21
N ARG A 426 25.74 28.77 0.73
CA ARG A 426 26.00 29.67 1.88
C ARG A 426 26.88 29.03 2.94
N LEU A 427 26.80 27.72 3.12
CA LEU A 427 27.67 26.97 4.04
C LEU A 427 29.06 26.78 3.47
N CYS A 428 29.16 26.56 2.17
CA CYS A 428 30.40 26.29 1.47
C CYS A 428 30.58 27.23 0.27
N PRO A 429 30.83 28.53 0.49
CA PRO A 429 31.07 29.47 -0.62
C PRO A 429 32.27 29.06 -1.51
N GLU A 430 33.18 28.25 -0.96
CA GLU A 430 34.33 27.68 -1.69
C GLU A 430 33.91 26.79 -2.86
N LEU A 431 32.67 26.25 -2.89
CA LEU A 431 32.14 25.52 -4.04
C LEU A 431 32.15 26.33 -5.33
N ALA A 432 32.01 27.65 -5.23
CA ALA A 432 32.04 28.53 -6.41
C ALA A 432 33.36 28.50 -7.16
N ASP A 433 34.47 28.19 -6.48
CA ASP A 433 35.84 28.23 -7.04
C ASP A 433 36.47 26.82 -7.08
N THR A 434 35.80 25.79 -6.56
CA THR A 434 36.31 24.42 -6.57
C THR A 434 35.84 23.71 -7.85
N PRO A 435 36.77 23.14 -8.67
CA PRO A 435 36.39 22.29 -9.79
C PRO A 435 35.60 21.05 -9.30
N LYS A 436 34.58 20.64 -10.05
CA LYS A 436 33.66 19.54 -9.68
C LYS A 436 34.38 18.22 -9.37
N ASP A 437 35.50 17.94 -10.06
CA ASP A 437 36.31 16.72 -9.94
C ASP A 437 37.31 16.77 -8.77
N LYS A 438 37.42 17.90 -8.08
CA LYS A 438 38.35 18.09 -6.96
C LYS A 438 37.64 18.08 -5.62
N ALA A 439 38.38 17.65 -4.61
CA ALA A 439 37.89 17.66 -3.23
C ALA A 439 37.67 19.10 -2.72
N LEU A 440 36.50 19.34 -2.13
CA LEU A 440 36.17 20.58 -1.47
C LEU A 440 36.94 20.72 -0.14
N TYR A 441 37.39 21.92 0.17
CA TYR A 441 37.99 22.26 1.46
C TYR A 441 37.23 23.46 2.07
N SER A 442 36.10 23.19 2.68
CA SER A 442 35.29 24.22 3.32
C SER A 442 35.74 24.51 4.74
N LYS A 443 35.75 25.80 5.11
CA LYS A 443 36.04 26.23 6.50
C LYS A 443 34.93 25.84 7.47
N ARG A 444 33.66 25.89 7.01
CA ARG A 444 32.50 25.60 7.84
C ARG A 444 32.24 24.10 7.96
N LEU A 445 32.49 23.34 6.88
CA LEU A 445 32.28 21.89 6.82
C LEU A 445 33.62 21.18 6.51
N PRO A 446 34.54 21.08 7.49
CA PRO A 446 35.95 20.70 7.23
C PRO A 446 36.14 19.26 6.76
N PHE A 447 35.16 18.38 6.94
CA PHE A 447 35.20 16.99 6.46
C PHE A 447 34.53 16.80 5.09
N LEU A 448 33.66 17.74 4.64
CA LEU A 448 32.98 17.63 3.36
C LEU A 448 33.98 17.76 2.21
N ARG A 449 33.96 16.75 1.33
CA ARG A 449 34.85 16.66 0.16
C ARG A 449 34.09 16.77 -1.15
N HIS A 450 32.88 16.22 -1.22
CA HIS A 450 32.10 16.19 -2.43
C HIS A 450 30.62 16.43 -2.16
N VAL A 451 29.98 17.14 -3.08
CA VAL A 451 28.54 17.35 -3.12
C VAL A 451 28.02 16.84 -4.47
N ILE A 452 27.01 15.97 -4.41
CA ILE A 452 26.36 15.39 -5.58
C ILE A 452 24.92 15.86 -5.59
N THR A 453 24.47 16.40 -6.71
CA THR A 453 23.09 16.90 -6.90
C THR A 453 22.27 15.91 -7.72
N VAL A 454 21.00 15.73 -7.33
CA VAL A 454 20.03 14.86 -7.99
C VAL A 454 18.95 15.74 -8.63
N GLY A 455 18.80 15.63 -9.95
CA GLY A 455 17.76 16.35 -10.71
C GLY A 455 17.98 17.86 -10.84
N CYS A 456 19.15 18.39 -10.44
CA CYS A 456 19.50 19.79 -10.59
C CYS A 456 21.01 19.96 -10.79
N GLU A 457 21.41 21.12 -11.30
CA GLU A 457 22.82 21.52 -11.42
C GLU A 457 23.17 22.59 -10.37
N GLN A 458 24.33 22.46 -9.77
CA GLN A 458 24.88 23.42 -8.82
C GLN A 458 26.38 23.63 -9.11
N LYS A 459 26.82 24.88 -9.10
CA LYS A 459 28.22 25.21 -9.33
C LYS A 459 29.12 24.54 -8.28
N GLY A 460 30.20 23.88 -8.73
CA GLY A 460 31.12 23.15 -7.85
C GLY A 460 30.63 21.79 -7.37
N CYS A 461 29.40 21.39 -7.72
CA CYS A 461 28.84 20.08 -7.39
C CYS A 461 28.84 19.16 -8.62
N LEU A 462 29.01 17.87 -8.42
CA LEU A 462 28.75 16.86 -9.45
C LEU A 462 27.25 16.65 -9.60
N THR A 463 26.75 16.53 -10.81
CA THR A 463 25.40 15.94 -10.98
C THR A 463 25.44 14.44 -10.69
N TRP A 464 24.29 13.83 -10.48
CA TRP A 464 24.20 12.40 -10.29
C TRP A 464 24.85 11.63 -11.45
N GLU A 465 24.53 12.02 -12.67
CA GLU A 465 25.03 11.40 -13.91
C GLU A 465 26.55 11.58 -14.05
N GLU A 466 27.09 12.78 -13.81
CA GLU A 466 28.53 13.04 -13.79
C GLU A 466 29.24 12.19 -12.72
N SER A 467 28.59 12.00 -11.56
CA SER A 467 29.15 11.19 -10.48
C SER A 467 29.21 9.71 -10.85
N LEU A 468 28.19 9.18 -11.52
CA LEU A 468 28.16 7.78 -11.98
C LEU A 468 29.26 7.47 -13.01
N ALA A 469 29.65 8.43 -13.83
CA ALA A 469 30.76 8.25 -14.76
C ALA A 469 32.09 7.96 -14.06
N LEU A 470 32.28 8.44 -12.83
CA LEU A 470 33.48 8.17 -12.02
C LEU A 470 33.61 6.71 -11.59
N ALA A 471 32.55 5.92 -11.71
CA ALA A 471 32.57 4.49 -11.39
C ALA A 471 33.62 3.73 -12.23
N GLU A 472 33.91 4.17 -13.45
CA GLU A 472 34.93 3.55 -14.32
C GLU A 472 36.32 3.52 -13.69
N ASN A 473 36.64 4.47 -12.80
CA ASN A 473 37.92 4.54 -12.13
C ASN A 473 38.11 3.47 -11.03
N THR A 474 37.06 2.74 -10.66
CA THR A 474 37.12 1.72 -9.61
C THR A 474 36.64 0.38 -10.15
N PRO A 475 37.45 -0.68 -10.13
CA PRO A 475 37.03 -1.98 -10.60
C PRO A 475 36.00 -2.60 -9.66
N ILE A 476 35.03 -3.36 -10.20
CA ILE A 476 33.92 -3.95 -9.45
C ILE A 476 34.40 -4.87 -8.30
N TRP A 477 35.51 -5.59 -8.50
CA TRP A 477 36.03 -6.48 -7.46
C TRP A 477 36.40 -5.74 -6.17
N GLU A 478 36.71 -4.45 -6.23
CA GLU A 478 37.01 -3.65 -5.02
C GLU A 478 35.76 -3.44 -4.16
N VAL A 479 34.58 -3.27 -4.79
CA VAL A 479 33.30 -3.22 -4.07
C VAL A 479 33.05 -4.53 -3.31
N TYR A 480 33.19 -5.67 -3.99
CA TYR A 480 32.98 -6.98 -3.35
C TYR A 480 34.02 -7.30 -2.31
N ARG A 481 35.27 -6.89 -2.53
CA ARG A 481 36.33 -7.00 -1.51
C ARG A 481 35.96 -6.24 -0.23
N ARG A 482 35.46 -5.01 -0.36
CA ARG A 482 35.01 -4.23 0.81
C ARG A 482 33.77 -4.83 1.44
N ALA A 483 32.80 -5.26 0.65
CA ALA A 483 31.59 -5.92 1.14
C ALA A 483 31.90 -7.19 1.99
N ALA A 484 32.89 -7.98 1.58
CA ALA A 484 33.33 -9.17 2.32
C ALA A 484 33.95 -8.87 3.70
N LEU A 485 34.43 -7.64 3.93
CA LEU A 485 35.02 -7.21 5.20
C LEU A 485 34.01 -6.63 6.19
N ILE A 486 32.74 -6.55 5.81
CA ILE A 486 31.67 -5.94 6.62
C ILE A 486 31.17 -6.96 7.65
N ASN A 487 31.01 -6.49 8.89
CA ASN A 487 30.38 -7.26 9.97
C ASN A 487 28.94 -6.76 10.20
N LYS A 488 28.03 -7.69 10.59
CA LYS A 488 26.64 -7.37 10.94
C LYS A 488 26.50 -6.34 12.08
N ASN A 489 27.47 -6.26 12.95
CA ASN A 489 27.52 -5.31 14.08
C ASN A 489 28.11 -3.95 13.71
N ASP A 490 28.68 -3.79 12.49
CA ASP A 490 29.20 -2.49 12.07
C ASP A 490 28.06 -1.46 11.98
N VAL A 491 28.34 -0.22 12.38
CA VAL A 491 27.43 0.91 12.17
C VAL A 491 27.19 1.11 10.68
N CYS A 492 25.94 1.29 10.28
CA CYS A 492 25.58 1.50 8.86
C CYS A 492 24.71 2.73 8.64
N ASN A 493 24.07 3.22 9.70
CA ASN A 493 23.18 4.37 9.61
C ASN A 493 23.34 5.27 10.83
N MET A 494 23.25 6.58 10.61
CA MET A 494 23.18 7.59 11.65
C MET A 494 21.92 8.43 11.45
N GLN A 495 21.03 8.39 12.45
CA GLN A 495 19.78 9.15 12.44
C GLN A 495 19.80 10.22 13.53
N TYR A 496 19.27 11.38 13.18
CA TYR A 496 19.14 12.50 14.10
C TYR A 496 17.71 12.65 14.59
N THR A 497 17.53 12.60 15.90
CA THR A 497 16.22 12.83 16.53
C THR A 497 16.18 14.20 17.19
N SER A 498 14.99 14.84 17.18
CA SER A 498 14.73 16.06 17.93
C SER A 498 14.91 15.76 19.44
N GLY A 499 15.99 16.23 20.02
CA GLY A 499 16.18 16.12 21.46
C GLY A 499 15.21 17.02 22.23
N THR A 500 14.65 16.54 23.34
CA THR A 500 13.83 17.32 24.25
C THR A 500 14.60 18.46 24.94
N THR A 501 15.91 18.55 24.77
CA THR A 501 16.83 19.44 25.50
C THR A 501 17.80 20.18 24.58
N GLY A 502 17.40 20.63 23.39
CA GLY A 502 18.24 21.46 22.50
C GLY A 502 18.55 20.82 21.15
N PHE A 503 19.82 20.80 20.74
CA PHE A 503 20.23 20.33 19.41
C PHE A 503 19.91 18.86 19.14
N PRO A 504 19.64 18.48 17.87
CA PRO A 504 19.40 17.09 17.47
C PRO A 504 20.54 16.18 17.88
N LYS A 505 20.22 14.98 18.36
CA LYS A 505 21.19 13.96 18.77
C LYS A 505 21.31 12.90 17.70
N GLY A 506 22.54 12.66 17.22
CA GLY A 506 22.85 11.57 16.29
C GLY A 506 22.87 10.22 17.00
N ARG A 507 22.08 9.26 16.51
CA ARG A 507 22.08 7.88 16.99
C ARG A 507 22.66 6.98 15.92
N GLN A 508 23.70 6.24 16.30
CA GLN A 508 24.30 5.23 15.42
C GLN A 508 23.53 3.92 15.52
N ILE A 509 23.22 3.34 14.36
CA ILE A 509 22.43 2.12 14.25
C ILE A 509 23.28 1.08 13.50
N SER A 510 23.41 -0.12 14.07
CA SER A 510 24.11 -1.23 13.40
C SER A 510 23.23 -1.90 12.36
N ARG A 511 23.85 -2.65 11.45
CA ARG A 511 23.16 -3.47 10.44
C ARG A 511 22.19 -4.46 11.08
N TYR A 512 22.66 -5.12 12.13
CA TYR A 512 21.86 -6.14 12.85
C TYR A 512 20.61 -5.57 13.54
N THR A 513 20.57 -4.26 13.81
CA THR A 513 19.40 -3.60 14.41
C THR A 513 18.35 -3.25 13.36
N ILE A 514 18.74 -3.10 12.09
CA ILE A 514 17.83 -2.72 11.00
C ILE A 514 17.25 -3.96 10.30
N LEU A 515 18.05 -4.98 10.12
CA LEU A 515 17.66 -6.26 9.54
C LEU A 515 17.01 -7.17 10.59
#